data_07e917f7f32bafe8107948b229b365ae
#
_entry.id   07e917f7f32bafe8107948b229b365ae
#
_cell.length_a   1.000
_cell.length_b   1.000
_cell.length_c   1.000
_cell.angle_alpha   90.00
_cell.angle_beta   90.00
_cell.angle_gamma   90.00
#
_symmetry.space_group_name_H-M   'P 1'
#
loop_
_entity.id
_entity.type
_entity.pdbx_description
1 polymer ?
#
loop_
_entity_poly.entity_id
_entity_poly.type
_entity_poly.pdbx_seq_one_letter_code
_entity_poly.pdbx_strand_id
1 'polypeptide(L)'
;MIFDKKIKDVIKQTLQLDESLVAQQKKFNLNTEFLSTANKENHIELYQNYIKEFNQVSSELDTVNRGTVDSNNSDYRNLKVAETYNMNAAYLHELYFANISDLHSKITTDSLSFMRLERDFGSFDAWQKDFIACCLASQCGWAITYL
;
A
#
# COMPACT_ATOMS: atom_id res chain seq x y z
N MET A 1 -30.49 -13.10 5.16
CA MET A 1 -29.68 -14.22 5.64
C MET A 1 -29.60 -14.11 7.17
N ILE A 2 -30.28 -14.99 7.89
CA ILE A 2 -30.33 -14.93 9.37
C ILE A 2 -29.10 -15.69 9.85
N PHE A 3 -28.05 -14.99 10.27
CA PHE A 3 -26.95 -15.62 10.98
C PHE A 3 -27.45 -16.12 12.33
N ASP A 4 -27.18 -17.35 12.64
CA ASP A 4 -27.50 -17.97 13.92
C ASP A 4 -26.97 -17.07 15.06
N LYS A 5 -27.78 -16.89 16.09
CA LYS A 5 -27.43 -16.10 17.28
C LYS A 5 -26.11 -16.55 17.89
N LYS A 6 -25.83 -17.86 17.84
CA LYS A 6 -24.59 -18.47 18.33
C LYS A 6 -23.34 -18.00 17.57
N ILE A 7 -23.44 -17.81 16.24
CA ILE A 7 -22.35 -17.26 15.40
C ILE A 7 -22.14 -15.79 15.72
N LYS A 8 -23.21 -15.01 15.94
CA LYS A 8 -23.10 -13.60 16.34
C LYS A 8 -22.43 -13.42 17.70
N ASP A 9 -22.69 -14.33 18.65
CA ASP A 9 -22.08 -14.28 19.98
C ASP A 9 -20.60 -14.70 19.93
N VAL A 10 -20.22 -15.68 19.10
CA VAL A 10 -18.82 -16.06 18.86
C VAL A 10 -18.07 -14.91 18.17
N ILE A 11 -18.67 -14.26 17.17
CA ILE A 11 -18.05 -13.10 16.50
C ILE A 11 -17.84 -11.95 17.49
N LYS A 12 -18.79 -11.69 18.39
CA LYS A 12 -18.63 -10.68 19.44
C LYS A 12 -17.51 -11.01 20.43
N GLN A 13 -17.34 -12.27 20.79
CA GLN A 13 -16.27 -12.71 21.70
C GLN A 13 -14.88 -12.67 21.02
N THR A 14 -14.81 -12.96 19.72
CA THR A 14 -13.55 -12.95 18.98
C THR A 14 -13.10 -11.53 18.59
N LEU A 15 -14.01 -10.55 18.60
CA LEU A 15 -13.73 -9.15 18.26
C LEU A 15 -13.22 -8.31 19.47
N GLN A 16 -13.00 -8.92 20.63
CA GLN A 16 -12.33 -8.30 21.78
C GLN A 16 -10.80 -8.53 21.71
N LEU A 17 -10.19 -8.40 20.53
CA LEU A 17 -8.75 -8.25 20.43
C LEU A 17 -8.45 -6.76 20.58
N ASP A 18 -8.00 -6.38 21.78
CA ASP A 18 -7.61 -5.01 22.16
C ASP A 18 -6.28 -4.56 21.56
N GLU A 19 -5.84 -5.17 20.46
CA GLU A 19 -4.60 -4.80 19.79
C GLU A 19 -4.90 -4.07 18.49
N SER A 20 -4.84 -2.73 18.53
CA SER A 20 -4.79 -1.95 17.33
C SER A 20 -3.52 -2.30 16.52
N LEU A 21 -3.67 -2.53 15.22
CA LEU A 21 -2.55 -2.76 14.34
C LEU A 21 -1.73 -1.47 14.23
N VAL A 22 -0.52 -1.47 14.79
CA VAL A 22 0.38 -0.32 14.75
C VAL A 22 1.47 -0.55 13.72
N ALA A 23 1.42 0.19 12.61
CA ALA A 23 2.48 0.21 11.62
C ALA A 23 3.67 1.04 12.13
N GLN A 24 4.89 0.54 11.90
CA GLN A 24 6.12 1.22 12.27
C GLN A 24 6.82 1.78 11.03
N GLN A 25 7.35 2.99 11.15
CA GLN A 25 8.12 3.60 10.09
C GLN A 25 9.45 2.86 9.88
N LYS A 26 9.74 2.52 8.62
CA LYS A 26 11.04 2.01 8.20
C LYS A 26 11.95 3.17 7.77
N LYS A 27 13.25 2.98 7.93
CA LYS A 27 14.26 3.94 7.44
C LYS A 27 14.84 3.44 6.14
N PHE A 28 14.93 4.35 5.17
CA PHE A 28 15.50 4.07 3.84
C PHE A 28 16.68 4.99 3.58
N ASN A 29 17.72 4.44 2.95
CA ASN A 29 18.86 5.22 2.51
C ASN A 29 18.68 5.61 1.04
N LEU A 30 18.24 6.82 0.80
CA LEU A 30 17.93 7.32 -0.54
C LEU A 30 19.15 8.05 -1.16
N ASN A 31 20.21 7.30 -1.45
CA ASN A 31 21.44 7.84 -2.03
C ASN A 31 21.41 8.04 -3.55
N THR A 32 20.26 7.83 -4.19
CA THR A 32 20.14 8.03 -5.63
C THR A 32 20.38 9.50 -6.03
N GLU A 33 21.12 9.73 -7.13
CA GLU A 33 21.47 11.06 -7.63
C GLU A 33 20.41 11.62 -8.60
N PHE A 34 19.53 10.78 -9.16
CA PHE A 34 18.51 11.22 -10.13
C PHE A 34 17.28 11.87 -9.48
N LEU A 35 17.16 11.83 -8.16
CA LEU A 35 16.13 12.53 -7.42
C LEU A 35 16.72 13.69 -6.62
N SER A 36 16.09 14.86 -6.69
CA SER A 36 16.50 15.99 -5.87
C SER A 36 16.26 15.71 -4.38
N THR A 37 17.02 16.37 -3.52
CA THR A 37 16.85 16.28 -2.06
C THR A 37 15.43 16.61 -1.63
N ALA A 38 14.85 17.69 -2.17
CA ALA A 38 13.48 18.08 -1.87
C ALA A 38 12.45 17.02 -2.27
N ASN A 39 12.65 16.34 -3.42
CA ASN A 39 11.75 15.27 -3.83
C ASN A 39 11.83 14.08 -2.86
N LYS A 40 13.04 13.69 -2.45
CA LYS A 40 13.24 12.61 -1.46
C LYS A 40 12.58 12.95 -0.12
N GLU A 41 12.78 14.15 0.38
CA GLU A 41 12.22 14.61 1.64
C GLU A 41 10.69 14.64 1.60
N ASN A 42 10.09 15.17 0.52
CA ASN A 42 8.65 15.18 0.34
C ASN A 42 8.04 13.77 0.33
N HIS A 43 8.67 12.81 -0.34
CA HIS A 43 8.18 11.43 -0.36
C HIS A 43 8.33 10.75 1.02
N ILE A 44 9.40 11.03 1.75
CA ILE A 44 9.56 10.53 3.13
C ILE A 44 8.47 11.11 4.04
N GLU A 45 8.19 12.41 3.94
CA GLU A 45 7.12 13.06 4.72
C GLU A 45 5.75 12.47 4.39
N LEU A 46 5.43 12.28 3.11
CA LEU A 46 4.19 11.62 2.68
C LEU A 46 4.07 10.21 3.28
N TYR A 47 5.12 9.41 3.20
CA TYR A 47 5.15 8.07 3.78
C TYR A 47 4.90 8.10 5.30
N GLN A 48 5.55 9.00 6.02
CA GLN A 48 5.37 9.15 7.47
C GLN A 48 3.94 9.54 7.82
N ASN A 49 3.33 10.43 7.03
CA ASN A 49 1.94 10.83 7.21
C ASN A 49 0.99 9.67 6.97
N TYR A 50 1.19 8.84 5.93
CA TYR A 50 0.35 7.65 5.70
C TYR A 50 0.45 6.63 6.84
N ILE A 51 1.63 6.40 7.42
CA ILE A 51 1.78 5.55 8.60
C ILE A 51 1.03 6.14 9.81
N LYS A 52 1.16 7.44 10.04
CA LYS A 52 0.47 8.12 11.14
C LYS A 52 -1.06 8.01 10.99
N GLU A 53 -1.59 8.33 9.81
CA GLU A 53 -3.03 8.26 9.52
C GLU A 53 -3.54 6.82 9.61
N PHE A 54 -2.78 5.84 9.12
CA PHE A 54 -3.13 4.43 9.28
C PHE A 54 -3.27 4.05 10.75
N ASN A 55 -2.32 4.42 11.60
CA ASN A 55 -2.34 4.12 13.03
C ASN A 55 -3.51 4.81 13.73
N GLN A 56 -3.83 6.05 13.36
CA GLN A 56 -5.00 6.76 13.89
C GLN A 56 -6.30 6.04 13.51
N VAL A 57 -6.49 5.72 12.24
CA VAL A 57 -7.68 5.01 11.74
C VAL A 57 -7.80 3.62 12.39
N SER A 58 -6.70 2.92 12.58
CA SER A 58 -6.68 1.62 13.27
C SER A 58 -7.20 1.75 14.71
N SER A 59 -6.75 2.78 15.43
CA SER A 59 -7.24 3.07 16.79
C SER A 59 -8.74 3.44 16.82
N GLU A 60 -9.22 4.21 15.85
CA GLU A 60 -10.64 4.56 15.73
C GLU A 60 -11.50 3.33 15.40
N LEU A 61 -10.99 2.40 14.60
CA LEU A 61 -11.65 1.14 14.28
C LEU A 61 -11.87 0.25 15.51
N ASP A 62 -11.02 0.32 16.52
CA ASP A 62 -11.19 -0.46 17.74
C ASP A 62 -12.45 -0.06 18.52
N THR A 63 -12.82 1.20 18.47
CA THR A 63 -13.92 1.78 19.24
C THR A 63 -15.20 2.06 18.44
N VAL A 64 -15.13 2.02 17.12
CA VAL A 64 -16.28 2.35 16.24
C VAL A 64 -17.47 1.41 16.45
N ASN A 65 -18.68 1.97 16.42
CA ASN A 65 -19.90 1.20 16.54
C ASN A 65 -20.16 0.32 15.30
N ARG A 66 -20.02 -0.99 15.46
CA ARG A 66 -20.28 -1.99 14.41
C ARG A 66 -21.75 -2.39 14.27
N GLY A 67 -22.62 -1.91 15.15
CA GLY A 67 -24.04 -2.21 15.13
C GLY A 67 -24.85 -1.38 14.15
N THR A 68 -24.32 -0.24 13.68
CA THR A 68 -24.96 0.72 12.78
C THR A 68 -24.32 0.77 11.39
N VAL A 69 -23.68 -0.31 10.99
CA VAL A 69 -22.98 -0.38 9.69
C VAL A 69 -23.98 -0.50 8.55
N ASP A 70 -23.82 0.37 7.54
CA ASP A 70 -24.51 0.28 6.26
C ASP A 70 -23.52 0.38 5.08
N SER A 71 -24.02 0.13 3.87
CA SER A 71 -23.21 0.06 2.67
C SER A 71 -22.85 1.42 2.07
N ASN A 72 -23.53 2.49 2.47
CA ASN A 72 -23.41 3.79 1.82
C ASN A 72 -22.59 4.79 2.63
N ASN A 73 -22.93 5.03 3.88
CA ASN A 73 -22.36 6.11 4.66
C ASN A 73 -22.34 5.80 6.17
N SER A 74 -21.59 4.81 6.58
CA SER A 74 -21.34 4.54 8.00
C SER A 74 -19.90 4.86 8.39
N ASP A 75 -19.69 5.27 9.63
CA ASP A 75 -18.36 5.58 10.16
C ASP A 75 -17.41 4.39 9.97
N TYR A 76 -17.89 3.18 10.26
CA TYR A 76 -17.12 1.96 10.06
C TYR A 76 -16.64 1.80 8.60
N ARG A 77 -17.55 2.01 7.62
CA ARG A 77 -17.20 1.92 6.21
C ARG A 77 -16.15 2.97 5.82
N ASN A 78 -16.32 4.19 6.27
CA ASN A 78 -15.40 5.29 5.98
C ASN A 78 -14.01 5.02 6.57
N LEU A 79 -13.95 4.53 7.80
CA LEU A 79 -12.70 4.11 8.43
C LEU A 79 -12.03 2.94 7.69
N LYS A 80 -12.78 1.95 7.21
CA LYS A 80 -12.22 0.83 6.43
C LYS A 80 -11.68 1.27 5.07
N VAL A 81 -12.29 2.26 4.43
CA VAL A 81 -11.76 2.87 3.20
C VAL A 81 -10.46 3.62 3.50
N ALA A 82 -10.44 4.42 4.57
CA ALA A 82 -9.26 5.17 4.98
C ALA A 82 -8.11 4.25 5.42
N GLU A 83 -8.40 3.18 6.16
CA GLU A 83 -7.42 2.15 6.54
C GLU A 83 -6.73 1.55 5.31
N THR A 84 -7.54 1.09 4.35
CA THR A 84 -7.03 0.46 3.11
C THR A 84 -6.21 1.45 2.28
N TYR A 85 -6.68 2.69 2.16
CA TYR A 85 -5.97 3.74 1.43
C TYR A 85 -4.60 4.02 2.05
N ASN A 86 -4.54 4.29 3.34
CA ASN A 86 -3.30 4.64 4.03
C ASN A 86 -2.32 3.46 4.07
N MET A 87 -2.82 2.24 4.30
CA MET A 87 -1.99 1.02 4.29
C MET A 87 -1.35 0.80 2.91
N ASN A 88 -2.14 0.86 1.84
CA ASN A 88 -1.63 0.70 0.48
C ASN A 88 -0.64 1.80 0.11
N ALA A 89 -0.93 3.05 0.46
CA ALA A 89 -0.02 4.17 0.19
C ALA A 89 1.32 4.01 0.93
N ALA A 90 1.30 3.62 2.21
CA ALA A 90 2.50 3.35 2.98
C ALA A 90 3.32 2.20 2.37
N TYR A 91 2.66 1.08 2.04
CA TYR A 91 3.32 -0.09 1.46
C TYR A 91 3.94 0.20 0.09
N LEU A 92 3.25 0.94 -0.76
CA LEU A 92 3.77 1.32 -2.08
C LEU A 92 4.97 2.29 -1.97
N HIS A 93 4.98 3.18 -0.98
CA HIS A 93 6.16 3.99 -0.68
C HIS A 93 7.34 3.13 -0.21
N GLU A 94 7.11 2.11 0.61
CA GLU A 94 8.18 1.19 1.02
C GLU A 94 8.79 0.46 -0.17
N LEU A 95 7.97 -0.06 -1.08
CA LEU A 95 8.44 -0.70 -2.31
C LEU A 95 9.21 0.28 -3.21
N TYR A 96 8.69 1.50 -3.36
CA TYR A 96 9.36 2.55 -4.11
C TYR A 96 10.73 2.88 -3.52
N PHE A 97 10.81 3.11 -2.20
CA PHE A 97 12.08 3.38 -1.54
C PHE A 97 13.06 2.21 -1.62
N ALA A 98 12.58 0.98 -1.50
CA ALA A 98 13.42 -0.20 -1.68
C ALA A 98 14.03 -0.26 -3.08
N ASN A 99 13.22 0.02 -4.12
CA ASN A 99 13.68 0.02 -5.51
C ASN A 99 14.72 1.12 -5.80
N ILE A 100 14.55 2.32 -5.25
CA ILE A 100 15.49 3.43 -5.50
C ILE A 100 16.69 3.45 -4.54
N SER A 101 16.66 2.66 -3.47
CA SER A 101 17.79 2.53 -2.53
C SER A 101 18.89 1.62 -3.06
N ASP A 102 18.56 0.66 -3.89
CA ASP A 102 19.52 -0.28 -4.48
C ASP A 102 19.98 0.19 -5.86
N LEU A 103 21.04 0.98 -5.86
CA LEU A 103 21.67 1.51 -7.08
C LEU A 103 22.34 0.44 -7.96
N HIS A 104 22.52 -0.77 -7.44
CA HIS A 104 23.19 -1.87 -8.13
C HIS A 104 22.22 -2.95 -8.61
N SER A 105 20.94 -2.85 -8.26
CA SER A 105 19.90 -3.77 -8.73
C SER A 105 19.61 -3.51 -10.20
N LYS A 106 20.13 -4.36 -11.06
CA LYS A 106 19.84 -4.35 -12.50
C LYS A 106 19.03 -5.58 -12.86
N ILE A 107 18.01 -5.39 -13.66
CA ILE A 107 17.33 -6.52 -14.30
C ILE A 107 18.27 -7.06 -15.37
N THR A 108 18.77 -8.29 -15.15
CA THR A 108 19.63 -8.99 -16.10
C THR A 108 18.81 -9.95 -16.95
N THR A 109 19.29 -10.27 -18.15
CA THR A 109 18.57 -11.14 -19.11
C THR A 109 18.34 -12.57 -18.58
N ASP A 110 19.11 -13.01 -17.61
CA ASP A 110 19.00 -14.30 -16.92
C ASP A 110 18.13 -14.24 -15.65
N SER A 111 17.62 -13.05 -15.30
CA SER A 111 16.73 -12.91 -14.13
C SER A 111 15.32 -13.45 -14.42
N LEU A 112 14.71 -14.03 -13.38
CA LEU A 112 13.33 -14.52 -13.47
C LEU A 112 12.34 -13.40 -13.84
N SER A 113 12.59 -12.18 -13.33
CA SER A 113 11.78 -11.01 -13.67
C SER A 113 11.84 -10.69 -15.15
N PHE A 114 13.04 -10.67 -15.75
CA PHE A 114 13.22 -10.43 -17.19
C PHE A 114 12.44 -11.45 -18.02
N MET A 115 12.64 -12.76 -17.72
CA MET A 115 11.96 -13.83 -18.46
C MET A 115 10.42 -13.75 -18.37
N ARG A 116 9.88 -13.33 -17.21
CA ARG A 116 8.43 -13.16 -17.05
C ARG A 116 7.93 -11.95 -17.82
N LEU A 117 8.65 -10.84 -17.81
CA LEU A 117 8.30 -9.65 -18.58
C LEU A 117 8.30 -9.94 -20.09
N GLU A 118 9.30 -10.65 -20.61
CA GLU A 118 9.31 -11.07 -22.02
C GLU A 118 8.14 -12.00 -22.36
N ARG A 119 7.85 -12.95 -21.48
CA ARG A 119 6.71 -13.87 -21.69
C ARG A 119 5.38 -13.13 -21.77
N ASP A 120 5.13 -12.20 -20.86
CA ASP A 120 3.81 -11.59 -20.68
C ASP A 120 3.60 -10.38 -21.61
N PHE A 121 4.65 -9.66 -21.99
CA PHE A 121 4.62 -8.49 -22.86
C PHE A 121 5.19 -8.74 -24.28
N GLY A 122 5.70 -9.94 -24.53
CA GLY A 122 6.32 -10.30 -25.81
C GLY A 122 7.77 -9.84 -25.97
N SER A 123 8.21 -8.82 -25.27
CA SER A 123 9.61 -8.39 -25.13
C SER A 123 9.79 -7.45 -23.96
N PHE A 124 11.00 -7.34 -23.44
CA PHE A 124 11.35 -6.37 -22.40
C PHE A 124 11.11 -4.92 -22.87
N ASP A 125 11.42 -4.62 -24.12
CA ASP A 125 11.18 -3.28 -24.72
C ASP A 125 9.70 -2.93 -24.78
N ALA A 126 8.84 -3.90 -25.06
CA ALA A 126 7.39 -3.70 -25.07
C ALA A 126 6.87 -3.39 -23.66
N TRP A 127 7.29 -4.15 -22.67
CA TRP A 127 6.98 -3.86 -21.26
C TRP A 127 7.46 -2.46 -20.85
N GLN A 128 8.71 -2.11 -21.20
CA GLN A 128 9.28 -0.81 -20.81
C GLN A 128 8.48 0.36 -21.40
N LYS A 129 8.07 0.26 -22.66
CA LYS A 129 7.23 1.28 -23.31
C LYS A 129 5.87 1.42 -22.62
N ASP A 130 5.23 0.30 -22.30
CA ASP A 130 3.93 0.29 -21.62
C ASP A 130 4.05 0.84 -20.19
N PHE A 131 5.07 0.44 -19.45
CA PHE A 131 5.33 0.92 -18.10
C PHE A 131 5.58 2.43 -18.06
N ILE A 132 6.38 2.97 -19.00
CA ILE A 132 6.60 4.42 -19.14
C ILE A 132 5.30 5.14 -19.47
N ALA A 133 4.47 4.59 -20.37
CA ALA A 133 3.17 5.16 -20.69
C ALA A 133 2.25 5.20 -19.46
N CYS A 134 2.22 4.14 -18.66
CA CYS A 134 1.49 4.11 -17.38
C CYS A 134 2.00 5.18 -16.40
N CYS A 135 3.31 5.35 -16.28
CA CYS A 135 3.91 6.40 -15.43
C CYS A 135 3.47 7.79 -15.87
N LEU A 136 3.47 8.07 -17.18
CA LEU A 136 3.07 9.36 -17.74
C LEU A 136 1.56 9.61 -17.64
N ALA A 137 0.76 8.56 -17.70
CA ALA A 137 -0.70 8.64 -17.58
C ALA A 137 -1.17 8.79 -16.12
N SER A 138 -0.37 8.38 -15.14
CA SER A 138 -0.72 8.52 -13.73
C SER A 138 -0.57 9.98 -13.29
N GLN A 139 -1.66 10.59 -12.83
CA GLN A 139 -1.64 11.98 -12.32
C GLN A 139 -1.13 12.04 -10.89
N CYS A 140 -1.79 11.30 -10.00
CA CYS A 140 -1.34 11.05 -8.64
C CYS A 140 -1.62 9.58 -8.33
N GLY A 141 -0.56 8.79 -8.19
CA GLY A 141 -0.68 7.35 -8.00
C GLY A 141 0.59 6.62 -8.39
N TRP A 142 0.45 5.37 -8.76
CA TRP A 142 1.56 4.44 -8.94
C TRP A 142 1.41 3.67 -10.25
N ALA A 143 2.51 3.55 -10.98
CA ALA A 143 2.65 2.53 -12.01
C ALA A 143 3.32 1.30 -11.38
N ILE A 144 2.68 0.14 -11.48
CA ILE A 144 3.13 -1.08 -10.81
C ILE A 144 3.11 -2.23 -11.81
N THR A 145 4.21 -2.99 -11.85
CA THR A 145 4.24 -4.26 -12.54
C THR A 145 4.03 -5.39 -11.54
N TYR A 146 3.00 -6.19 -11.75
CA TYR A 146 2.72 -7.40 -10.98
C TYR A 146 3.29 -8.62 -11.73
N LEU A 147 3.95 -9.52 -10.99
CA LEU A 147 4.54 -10.74 -11.52
C LEU A 147 3.82 -11.99 -10.98
#